data_62019b2268651d2b4589cabca3880564
#
_entry.id   62019b2268651d2b4589cabca3880564
#
_cell.length_a   1.000
_cell.length_b   1.000
_cell.length_c   1.000
_cell.angle_alpha   90.00
_cell.angle_beta   90.00
_cell.angle_gamma   90.00
#
_symmetry.space_group_name_H-M   'P 1'
#
loop_
_entity.id
_entity.type
_entity.pdbx_description
1 polymer ?
#
loop_
_entity_poly.entity_id
_entity_poly.type
_entity_poly.pdbx_seq_one_letter_code
_entity_poly.pdbx_strand_id
1 'polypeptide(L)'
;MRTLLFLCIGLISSTVLLGQSKIIYEEFPSSKLDETRRLKIQLPRDYDDNVEKSYPIVVVLDANYLFEPVAGNVDYFGYWEDMPEAIVVGIMQGDMRYEDCSYDDTNFMPADKGADFFEFVGLELLPYIDATYRTAKFTILVGHDFTASYINYYLFKDPPLFNGYISLSPDLAPMLDERIPQRIPVLEQKTFYYLATGSDDIKDLKEITESLNTSLQPLKSDNFAYYYDNFDGATHYSLVARAIPSALEKIFSVYRPISKEEFNEKLMKTIFKHI
;
A
#
# COMPACT_ATOMS: atom_id res chain seq x y z
N MET A 1 47.13 -28.20 51.64
CA MET A 1 46.84 -27.30 50.53
C MET A 1 45.59 -27.84 49.83
N ARG A 2 44.45 -27.24 50.03
CA ARG A 2 43.17 -27.58 49.33
C ARG A 2 42.94 -26.55 48.26
N THR A 3 43.06 -27.00 47.01
CA THR A 3 42.78 -26.16 45.81
C THR A 3 41.27 -26.14 45.58
N LEU A 4 40.63 -24.97 45.77
CA LEU A 4 39.23 -24.74 45.38
C LEU A 4 39.16 -24.49 43.86
N LEU A 5 38.48 -25.39 43.17
CA LEU A 5 38.16 -25.24 41.77
C LEU A 5 36.86 -24.44 41.64
N PHE A 6 36.89 -23.16 41.21
CA PHE A 6 35.71 -22.40 40.89
C PHE A 6 35.20 -22.77 39.49
N LEU A 7 34.06 -23.46 39.45
CA LEU A 7 33.35 -23.77 38.24
C LEU A 7 32.47 -22.53 37.86
N CYS A 8 32.90 -21.70 36.92
CA CYS A 8 32.10 -20.65 36.35
C CYS A 8 31.06 -21.26 35.41
N ILE A 9 29.84 -21.46 35.88
CA ILE A 9 28.70 -21.78 35.02
C ILE A 9 28.27 -20.48 34.34
N GLY A 10 28.69 -20.27 33.09
CA GLY A 10 28.19 -19.21 32.23
C GLY A 10 26.74 -19.50 31.90
N LEU A 11 25.80 -18.76 32.50
CA LEU A 11 24.43 -18.69 32.01
C LEU A 11 24.46 -18.05 30.61
N ILE A 12 24.34 -18.88 29.59
CA ILE A 12 23.98 -18.41 28.24
C ILE A 12 22.50 -18.05 28.33
N SER A 13 22.21 -16.78 28.60
CA SER A 13 20.88 -16.22 28.44
C SER A 13 20.61 -16.15 26.93
N SER A 14 19.93 -17.16 26.40
CA SER A 14 19.34 -17.07 25.08
C SER A 14 18.23 -15.99 25.14
N THR A 15 18.58 -14.77 24.78
CA THR A 15 17.57 -13.75 24.48
C THR A 15 16.80 -14.26 23.27
N VAL A 16 15.57 -14.71 23.52
CA VAL A 16 14.58 -14.87 22.45
C VAL A 16 14.38 -13.45 21.92
N LEU A 17 15.02 -13.12 20.79
CA LEU A 17 14.64 -11.95 20.01
C LEU A 17 13.21 -12.24 19.51
N LEU A 18 12.24 -11.67 20.19
CA LEU A 18 10.88 -11.59 19.64
C LEU A 18 11.01 -10.88 18.30
N GLY A 19 10.59 -11.58 17.22
CA GLY A 19 10.82 -11.15 15.86
C GLY A 19 10.36 -9.71 15.64
N GLN A 20 11.30 -8.85 15.32
CA GLN A 20 11.03 -7.54 14.74
C GLN A 20 10.94 -7.73 13.24
N SER A 21 10.06 -6.95 12.59
CA SER A 21 10.02 -6.91 11.13
C SER A 21 11.41 -6.54 10.58
N LYS A 22 11.85 -7.31 9.60
CA LYS A 22 13.18 -7.17 9.00
C LYS A 22 13.13 -6.14 7.89
N ILE A 23 13.91 -5.07 7.99
CA ILE A 23 14.07 -4.08 6.92
C ILE A 23 15.33 -4.40 6.13
N ILE A 24 15.19 -4.48 4.82
CA ILE A 24 16.25 -4.76 3.84
C ILE A 24 16.35 -3.56 2.91
N TYR A 25 17.58 -3.15 2.59
CA TYR A 25 17.86 -2.18 1.54
C TYR A 25 18.51 -2.91 0.38
N GLU A 26 17.97 -2.72 -0.81
CA GLU A 26 18.47 -3.34 -2.04
C GLU A 26 18.76 -2.27 -3.10
N GLU A 27 19.86 -2.46 -3.80
CA GLU A 27 20.21 -1.70 -5.00
C GLU A 27 19.74 -2.52 -6.20
N PHE A 28 18.66 -2.07 -6.83
CA PHE A 28 18.03 -2.75 -7.96
C PHE A 28 18.47 -2.12 -9.29
N PRO A 29 19.30 -2.81 -10.10
CA PRO A 29 19.66 -2.34 -11.44
C PRO A 29 18.46 -2.50 -12.37
N SER A 30 17.92 -1.39 -12.87
CA SER A 30 16.78 -1.37 -13.79
C SER A 30 17.22 -1.09 -15.19
N SER A 31 16.82 -1.97 -16.12
CA SER A 31 17.03 -1.77 -17.55
C SER A 31 16.04 -0.76 -18.13
N LYS A 32 14.85 -0.64 -17.53
CA LYS A 32 13.83 0.31 -17.96
C LYS A 32 14.22 1.74 -17.60
N LEU A 33 14.77 1.95 -16.41
CA LEU A 33 15.20 3.28 -15.97
C LEU A 33 16.59 3.67 -16.47
N ASP A 34 17.39 2.71 -16.96
CA ASP A 34 18.81 2.85 -17.27
C ASP A 34 19.63 3.39 -16.08
N GLU A 35 19.22 2.96 -14.85
CA GLU A 35 19.87 3.35 -13.60
C GLU A 35 19.66 2.28 -12.52
N THR A 36 20.35 2.44 -11.40
CA THR A 36 20.11 1.64 -10.20
C THR A 36 19.12 2.34 -9.27
N ARG A 37 17.99 1.70 -8.97
CA ARG A 37 16.98 2.21 -8.06
C ARG A 37 17.12 1.54 -6.69
N ARG A 38 17.13 2.33 -5.63
CA ARG A 38 17.15 1.80 -4.27
C ARG A 38 15.75 1.41 -3.83
N LEU A 39 15.64 0.17 -3.31
CA LEU A 39 14.43 -0.36 -2.69
C LEU A 39 14.62 -0.46 -1.19
N LYS A 40 13.51 -0.28 -0.46
CA LYS A 40 13.41 -0.49 0.98
C LYS A 40 12.31 -1.52 1.23
N ILE A 41 12.66 -2.70 1.75
CA ILE A 41 11.73 -3.82 1.86
C ILE A 41 11.57 -4.19 3.34
N GLN A 42 10.32 -4.24 3.83
CA GLN A 42 10.00 -4.79 5.14
C GLN A 42 9.34 -6.15 4.96
N LEU A 43 9.94 -7.17 5.57
CA LEU A 43 9.35 -8.50 5.69
C LEU A 43 8.55 -8.62 6.99
N PRO A 44 7.47 -9.44 7.00
CA PRO A 44 6.73 -9.77 8.21
C PRO A 44 7.63 -10.34 9.31
N ARG A 45 7.18 -10.24 10.57
CA ARG A 45 7.98 -10.66 11.73
C ARG A 45 8.39 -12.14 11.67
N ASP A 46 7.46 -13.01 11.28
CA ASP A 46 7.63 -14.47 11.24
C ASP A 46 7.93 -14.98 9.82
N TYR A 47 8.47 -14.10 8.95
CA TYR A 47 8.71 -14.46 7.55
C TYR A 47 9.62 -15.69 7.42
N ASP A 48 10.72 -15.75 8.17
CA ASP A 48 11.68 -16.87 8.08
C ASP A 48 11.16 -18.16 8.72
N ASP A 49 10.23 -18.06 9.69
CA ASP A 49 9.67 -19.21 10.42
C ASP A 49 8.50 -19.88 9.69
N ASN A 50 7.74 -19.13 8.88
CA ASN A 50 6.55 -19.58 8.18
C ASN A 50 6.78 -19.78 6.67
N VAL A 51 7.55 -20.81 6.30
CA VAL A 51 7.97 -21.05 4.91
C VAL A 51 6.83 -21.34 3.92
N GLU A 52 5.68 -21.81 4.41
CA GLU A 52 4.50 -22.11 3.59
C GLU A 52 3.56 -20.90 3.39
N LYS A 53 3.77 -19.81 4.14
CA LYS A 53 2.91 -18.64 4.09
C LYS A 53 3.31 -17.71 2.95
N SER A 54 2.32 -17.22 2.21
CA SER A 54 2.46 -16.17 1.21
C SER A 54 1.80 -14.87 1.68
N TYR A 55 2.36 -13.74 1.29
CA TYR A 55 2.03 -12.44 1.85
C TYR A 55 1.56 -11.46 0.77
N PRO A 56 0.49 -10.68 1.00
CA PRO A 56 0.17 -9.51 0.17
C PRO A 56 1.36 -8.56 0.06
N ILE A 57 1.38 -7.76 -1.01
CA ILE A 57 2.41 -6.77 -1.23
C ILE A 57 1.80 -5.37 -1.10
N VAL A 58 2.47 -4.49 -0.37
CA VAL A 58 2.17 -3.06 -0.33
C VAL A 58 3.35 -2.31 -0.94
N VAL A 59 3.19 -1.82 -2.16
CA VAL A 59 4.18 -0.99 -2.85
C VAL A 59 3.98 0.46 -2.45
N VAL A 60 5.05 1.13 -2.09
CA VAL A 60 5.04 2.51 -1.58
C VAL A 60 5.93 3.36 -2.48
N LEU A 61 5.35 4.30 -3.19
CA LEU A 61 6.08 5.36 -3.86
C LEU A 61 6.56 6.40 -2.83
N ASP A 62 7.48 7.28 -3.22
CA ASP A 62 8.05 8.26 -2.27
C ASP A 62 8.58 7.64 -0.97
N ALA A 63 9.19 6.45 -1.04
CA ALA A 63 9.60 5.70 0.14
C ALA A 63 10.63 6.42 1.02
N ASN A 64 11.18 7.54 0.57
CA ASN A 64 12.06 8.39 1.36
C ASN A 64 11.37 8.96 2.61
N TYR A 65 10.05 9.18 2.57
CA TYR A 65 9.27 9.69 3.70
C TYR A 65 7.97 8.90 3.96
N LEU A 66 7.42 8.24 2.93
CA LEU A 66 6.13 7.55 3.04
C LEU A 66 6.28 6.11 3.55
N PHE A 67 7.48 5.54 3.47
CA PHE A 67 7.71 4.15 3.86
C PHE A 67 7.39 3.87 5.33
N GLU A 68 7.93 4.66 6.26
CA GLU A 68 7.76 4.43 7.69
C GLU A 68 6.30 4.49 8.15
N PRO A 69 5.50 5.50 7.75
CA PRO A 69 4.08 5.51 8.08
C PRO A 69 3.34 4.28 7.56
N VAL A 70 3.63 3.82 6.36
CA VAL A 70 2.98 2.63 5.79
C VAL A 70 3.47 1.36 6.48
N ALA A 71 4.77 1.13 6.50
CA ALA A 71 5.38 -0.08 7.05
C ALA A 71 5.08 -0.30 8.53
N GLY A 72 5.08 0.78 9.32
CA GLY A 72 4.71 0.73 10.74
C GLY A 72 3.25 0.34 10.97
N ASN A 73 2.32 0.86 10.17
CA ASN A 73 0.91 0.48 10.28
C ASN A 73 0.65 -0.94 9.75
N VAL A 74 1.30 -1.35 8.65
CA VAL A 74 1.21 -2.73 8.14
C VAL A 74 1.71 -3.74 9.18
N ASP A 75 2.84 -3.46 9.84
CA ASP A 75 3.37 -4.31 10.91
C ASP A 75 2.43 -4.35 12.12
N TYR A 76 1.87 -3.21 12.53
CA TYR A 76 0.97 -3.10 13.67
C TYR A 76 -0.34 -3.86 13.44
N PHE A 77 -1.02 -3.62 12.32
CA PHE A 77 -2.29 -4.31 12.01
C PHE A 77 -2.10 -5.80 11.71
N GLY A 78 -0.95 -6.18 11.10
CA GLY A 78 -0.59 -7.58 10.90
C GLY A 78 -0.37 -8.31 12.22
N TYR A 79 0.27 -7.67 13.20
CA TYR A 79 0.50 -8.22 14.54
C TYR A 79 -0.80 -8.49 15.31
N TRP A 80 -1.82 -7.62 15.14
CA TRP A 80 -3.12 -7.77 15.81
C TRP A 80 -4.17 -8.51 14.98
N GLU A 81 -3.77 -9.06 13.83
CA GLU A 81 -4.65 -9.80 12.91
C GLU A 81 -5.83 -8.96 12.36
N ASP A 82 -5.72 -7.62 12.37
CA ASP A 82 -6.69 -6.72 11.74
C ASP A 82 -6.52 -6.67 10.21
N MET A 83 -5.35 -7.07 9.72
CA MET A 83 -5.05 -7.35 8.31
C MET A 83 -4.10 -8.56 8.19
N PRO A 84 -3.99 -9.20 7.00
CA PRO A 84 -2.92 -10.17 6.81
C PRO A 84 -1.56 -9.49 6.93
N GLU A 85 -0.60 -10.17 7.53
CA GLU A 85 0.79 -9.73 7.43
C GLU A 85 1.17 -9.53 5.96
N ALA A 86 1.91 -8.49 5.65
CA ALA A 86 2.25 -8.14 4.27
C ALA A 86 3.72 -7.74 4.12
N ILE A 87 4.25 -7.92 2.92
CA ILE A 87 5.55 -7.40 2.52
C ILE A 87 5.34 -5.95 2.08
N VAL A 88 6.13 -5.02 2.62
CA VAL A 88 6.12 -3.62 2.17
C VAL A 88 7.35 -3.37 1.31
N VAL A 89 7.13 -2.88 0.09
CA VAL A 89 8.18 -2.59 -0.89
C VAL A 89 8.17 -1.09 -1.20
N GLY A 90 9.13 -0.37 -0.69
CA GLY A 90 9.31 1.06 -0.92
C GLY A 90 10.26 1.34 -2.08
N ILE A 91 9.85 2.19 -3.01
CA ILE A 91 10.68 2.71 -4.08
C ILE A 91 11.22 4.08 -3.64
N MET A 92 12.53 4.16 -3.44
CA MET A 92 13.18 5.41 -3.04
C MET A 92 13.43 6.27 -4.28
N GLN A 93 12.54 7.23 -4.53
CA GLN A 93 12.60 8.09 -5.71
C GLN A 93 13.53 9.31 -5.50
N GLY A 94 13.55 9.86 -4.29
CA GLY A 94 14.40 11.01 -3.98
C GLY A 94 14.17 12.17 -4.94
N ASP A 95 15.24 12.67 -5.53
CA ASP A 95 15.19 13.81 -6.47
C ASP A 95 14.57 13.44 -7.82
N MET A 96 14.46 12.14 -8.15
CA MET A 96 13.85 11.64 -9.39
C MET A 96 12.31 11.62 -9.35
N ARG A 97 11.71 12.01 -8.23
CA ARG A 97 10.26 11.96 -8.01
C ARG A 97 9.44 12.63 -9.10
N TYR A 98 9.88 13.79 -9.59
CA TYR A 98 9.16 14.55 -10.62
C TYR A 98 9.31 13.92 -12.00
N GLU A 99 10.52 13.49 -12.35
CA GLU A 99 10.81 12.81 -13.58
C GLU A 99 10.08 11.45 -13.67
N ASP A 100 10.09 10.67 -12.59
CA ASP A 100 9.36 9.40 -12.48
C ASP A 100 7.83 9.56 -12.66
N CYS A 101 7.29 10.74 -12.39
CA CYS A 101 5.88 11.06 -12.52
C CYS A 101 5.56 11.89 -13.78
N SER A 102 6.51 12.06 -14.70
CA SER A 102 6.32 12.88 -15.90
C SER A 102 5.28 12.31 -16.86
N TYR A 103 4.58 13.19 -17.53
CA TYR A 103 3.57 12.86 -18.54
C TYR A 103 3.68 13.80 -19.76
N ASP A 104 3.13 13.36 -20.88
CA ASP A 104 3.05 14.15 -22.12
C ASP A 104 2.01 15.26 -22.01
N ASP A 105 2.37 16.49 -22.37
CA ASP A 105 1.52 17.68 -22.25
C ASP A 105 0.28 17.66 -23.18
N THR A 106 0.20 16.73 -24.12
CA THR A 106 -0.89 16.65 -25.10
C THR A 106 -1.96 15.65 -24.68
N ASN A 107 -1.53 14.45 -24.22
CA ASN A 107 -2.43 13.36 -23.89
C ASN A 107 -2.47 13.04 -22.39
N PHE A 108 -1.58 13.64 -21.59
CA PHE A 108 -1.45 13.47 -20.15
C PHE A 108 -1.26 12.01 -19.69
N MET A 109 -0.61 11.22 -20.52
CA MET A 109 -0.19 9.86 -20.18
C MET A 109 1.29 9.83 -19.82
N PRO A 110 1.77 8.85 -19.04
CA PRO A 110 3.18 8.74 -18.69
C PRO A 110 4.07 8.81 -19.93
N ALA A 111 5.08 9.66 -19.90
CA ALA A 111 6.01 9.89 -21.01
C ALA A 111 7.44 10.00 -20.49
N ASP A 112 8.40 9.84 -21.38
CA ASP A 112 9.83 9.91 -21.06
C ASP A 112 10.17 9.07 -19.80
N LYS A 113 10.77 9.66 -18.79
CA LYS A 113 11.09 8.97 -17.52
C LYS A 113 9.85 8.43 -16.79
N GLY A 114 8.71 9.10 -16.92
CA GLY A 114 7.45 8.57 -16.38
C GLY A 114 7.00 7.30 -17.10
N ALA A 115 7.16 7.18 -18.39
CA ALA A 115 6.88 5.93 -19.11
C ALA A 115 7.88 4.82 -18.72
N ASP A 116 9.16 5.14 -18.57
CA ASP A 116 10.18 4.21 -18.11
C ASP A 116 9.86 3.70 -16.70
N PHE A 117 9.44 4.59 -15.79
CA PHE A 117 9.06 4.25 -14.43
C PHE A 117 7.78 3.39 -14.39
N PHE A 118 6.82 3.67 -15.26
CA PHE A 118 5.63 2.83 -15.41
C PHE A 118 5.99 1.39 -15.79
N GLU A 119 6.89 1.22 -16.77
CA GLU A 119 7.37 -0.09 -17.19
C GLU A 119 8.25 -0.76 -16.13
N PHE A 120 9.13 -0.01 -15.45
CA PHE A 120 9.95 -0.51 -14.36
C PHE A 120 9.09 -1.20 -13.27
N VAL A 121 8.06 -0.53 -12.78
CA VAL A 121 7.19 -1.10 -11.73
C VAL A 121 6.49 -2.37 -12.22
N GLY A 122 5.93 -2.35 -13.43
CA GLY A 122 5.12 -3.45 -13.93
C GLY A 122 5.91 -4.62 -14.50
N LEU A 123 7.05 -4.36 -15.13
CA LEU A 123 7.79 -5.36 -15.90
C LEU A 123 9.09 -5.82 -15.23
N GLU A 124 9.61 -5.07 -14.27
CA GLU A 124 10.83 -5.44 -13.56
C GLU A 124 10.59 -5.63 -12.06
N LEU A 125 10.06 -4.62 -11.35
CA LEU A 125 9.94 -4.66 -9.89
C LEU A 125 8.97 -5.75 -9.42
N LEU A 126 7.72 -5.75 -9.88
CA LEU A 126 6.74 -6.75 -9.42
C LEU A 126 7.16 -8.18 -9.75
N PRO A 127 7.65 -8.52 -10.96
CA PRO A 127 8.19 -9.84 -11.25
C PRO A 127 9.40 -10.22 -10.38
N TYR A 128 10.27 -9.26 -10.07
CA TYR A 128 11.41 -9.50 -9.18
C TYR A 128 10.96 -9.84 -7.76
N ILE A 129 10.01 -9.08 -7.21
CA ILE A 129 9.46 -9.32 -5.86
C ILE A 129 8.77 -10.69 -5.82
N ASP A 130 7.99 -11.05 -6.83
CA ASP A 130 7.33 -12.36 -6.94
C ASP A 130 8.33 -13.53 -7.04
N ALA A 131 9.45 -13.33 -7.71
CA ALA A 131 10.49 -14.35 -7.86
C ALA A 131 11.37 -14.50 -6.61
N THR A 132 11.49 -13.42 -5.81
CA THR A 132 12.44 -13.38 -4.68
C THR A 132 11.75 -13.68 -3.35
N TYR A 133 10.49 -13.29 -3.20
CA TYR A 133 9.75 -13.39 -1.95
C TYR A 133 8.48 -14.23 -2.09
N ARG A 134 7.96 -14.74 -0.97
CA ARG A 134 6.70 -15.51 -0.93
C ARG A 134 5.50 -14.57 -0.97
N THR A 135 5.04 -14.24 -2.16
CA THR A 135 3.97 -13.29 -2.41
C THR A 135 2.61 -13.96 -2.58
N ALA A 136 1.56 -13.28 -2.18
CA ALA A 136 0.16 -13.59 -2.49
C ALA A 136 -0.33 -12.66 -3.61
N LYS A 137 -1.37 -13.08 -4.33
CA LYS A 137 -1.94 -12.35 -5.48
C LYS A 137 -2.77 -11.12 -5.08
N PHE A 138 -2.39 -10.43 -4.01
CA PHE A 138 -3.05 -9.21 -3.60
C PHE A 138 -2.01 -8.11 -3.41
N THR A 139 -2.10 -7.07 -4.21
CA THR A 139 -1.14 -5.99 -4.26
C THR A 139 -1.81 -4.64 -4.06
N ILE A 140 -1.20 -3.77 -3.26
CA ILE A 140 -1.64 -2.39 -3.02
C ILE A 140 -0.53 -1.44 -3.46
N LEU A 141 -0.92 -0.31 -4.06
CA LEU A 141 -0.01 0.78 -4.41
C LEU A 141 -0.39 2.04 -3.61
N VAL A 142 0.60 2.65 -2.98
CA VAL A 142 0.43 3.84 -2.13
C VAL A 142 1.20 5.00 -2.71
N GLY A 143 0.54 6.15 -2.82
CA GLY A 143 1.14 7.41 -3.24
C GLY A 143 0.59 8.60 -2.47
N HIS A 144 1.35 9.71 -2.46
CA HIS A 144 0.99 10.98 -1.87
C HIS A 144 1.39 12.13 -2.81
N ASP A 145 0.51 13.11 -2.99
CA ASP A 145 0.76 14.26 -3.86
C ASP A 145 0.98 13.86 -5.32
N PHE A 146 2.10 14.16 -5.98
CA PHE A 146 2.42 13.75 -7.35
C PHE A 146 2.33 12.23 -7.55
N THR A 147 2.87 11.47 -6.61
CA THR A 147 2.81 10.01 -6.73
C THR A 147 1.42 9.46 -6.52
N ALA A 148 0.54 10.14 -5.74
CA ALA A 148 -0.87 9.79 -5.63
C ALA A 148 -1.66 10.02 -6.93
N SER A 149 -1.23 11.00 -7.74
CA SER A 149 -1.72 11.17 -9.11
C SER A 149 -1.24 10.01 -10.00
N TYR A 150 0.07 9.75 -9.96
CA TYR A 150 0.74 8.79 -10.84
C TYR A 150 0.24 7.35 -10.69
N ILE A 151 -0.08 6.90 -9.46
CA ILE A 151 -0.58 5.54 -9.24
C ILE A 151 -1.80 5.19 -10.08
N ASN A 152 -2.60 6.18 -10.49
CA ASN A 152 -3.82 5.97 -11.26
C ASN A 152 -3.56 5.44 -12.68
N TYR A 153 -2.38 5.64 -13.23
CA TYR A 153 -2.04 5.09 -14.55
C TYR A 153 -2.03 3.56 -14.57
N TYR A 154 -1.70 2.91 -13.45
CA TYR A 154 -1.77 1.45 -13.30
C TYR A 154 -3.21 0.92 -13.24
N LEU A 155 -4.18 1.77 -12.85
CA LEU A 155 -5.61 1.44 -12.87
C LEU A 155 -6.14 1.28 -14.30
N PHE A 156 -5.52 1.97 -15.27
CA PHE A 156 -5.93 1.93 -16.68
C PHE A 156 -5.44 0.68 -17.42
N LYS A 157 -4.59 -0.14 -16.82
CA LYS A 157 -4.24 -1.46 -17.37
C LYS A 157 -5.46 -2.37 -17.37
N ASP A 158 -5.45 -3.37 -18.23
CA ASP A 158 -6.50 -4.38 -18.31
C ASP A 158 -5.89 -5.80 -18.24
N PRO A 159 -6.06 -6.48 -17.09
CA PRO A 159 -6.63 -5.99 -15.83
C PRO A 159 -5.75 -4.91 -15.15
N PRO A 160 -6.31 -4.14 -14.19
CA PRO A 160 -5.53 -3.23 -13.37
C PRO A 160 -4.33 -3.94 -12.72
N LEU A 161 -3.18 -3.24 -12.66
CA LEU A 161 -1.94 -3.86 -12.17
C LEU A 161 -1.97 -4.14 -10.67
N PHE A 162 -2.73 -3.36 -9.90
CA PHE A 162 -2.88 -3.51 -8.46
C PHE A 162 -4.34 -3.77 -8.09
N ASN A 163 -4.54 -4.47 -6.96
CA ASN A 163 -5.86 -4.70 -6.39
C ASN A 163 -6.34 -3.52 -5.53
N GLY A 164 -5.41 -2.75 -4.95
CA GLY A 164 -5.70 -1.61 -4.11
C GLY A 164 -4.87 -0.38 -4.48
N TYR A 165 -5.51 0.79 -4.40
CA TYR A 165 -4.90 2.09 -4.64
C TYR A 165 -5.16 2.98 -3.43
N ILE A 166 -4.12 3.50 -2.80
CA ILE A 166 -4.20 4.46 -1.70
C ILE A 166 -3.64 5.78 -2.23
N SER A 167 -4.55 6.70 -2.56
CA SER A 167 -4.27 8.02 -3.16
C SER A 167 -4.50 9.10 -2.11
N LEU A 168 -3.42 9.71 -1.64
CA LEU A 168 -3.46 10.70 -0.56
C LEU A 168 -3.17 12.09 -1.12
N SER A 169 -4.16 13.00 -1.05
CA SER A 169 -4.02 14.38 -1.53
C SER A 169 -3.37 14.47 -2.90
N PRO A 170 -3.93 13.85 -3.95
CA PRO A 170 -3.28 13.77 -5.26
C PRO A 170 -3.23 15.14 -5.95
N ASP A 171 -2.04 15.50 -6.47
CA ASP A 171 -1.89 16.52 -7.50
C ASP A 171 -2.19 15.90 -8.86
N LEU A 172 -3.48 15.83 -9.21
CA LEU A 172 -3.91 15.09 -10.38
C LEU A 172 -3.41 15.72 -11.68
N ALA A 173 -2.74 14.91 -12.50
CA ALA A 173 -2.47 15.28 -13.88
C ALA A 173 -3.79 15.60 -14.61
N PRO A 174 -3.78 16.52 -15.57
CA PRO A 174 -4.99 16.92 -16.28
C PRO A 174 -5.76 15.73 -16.84
N MET A 175 -7.09 15.81 -16.83
CA MET A 175 -8.04 14.79 -17.29
C MET A 175 -8.08 13.50 -16.46
N LEU A 176 -7.27 13.30 -15.44
CA LEU A 176 -7.37 12.11 -14.59
C LEU A 176 -8.67 12.08 -13.78
N ASP A 177 -9.16 13.25 -13.35
CA ASP A 177 -10.45 13.42 -12.67
C ASP A 177 -11.65 12.98 -13.53
N GLU A 178 -11.53 13.02 -14.85
CA GLU A 178 -12.53 12.50 -15.80
C GLU A 178 -12.28 11.01 -16.14
N ARG A 179 -11.02 10.62 -16.36
CA ARG A 179 -10.66 9.27 -16.82
C ARG A 179 -10.85 8.21 -15.74
N ILE A 180 -10.54 8.53 -14.48
CA ILE A 180 -10.70 7.58 -13.38
C ILE A 180 -12.17 7.14 -13.25
N PRO A 181 -13.17 8.05 -13.16
CA PRO A 181 -14.56 7.64 -13.11
C PRO A 181 -15.02 6.83 -14.34
N GLN A 182 -14.51 7.12 -15.54
CA GLN A 182 -14.83 6.38 -16.76
C GLN A 182 -14.28 4.94 -16.73
N ARG A 183 -13.16 4.71 -16.04
CA ARG A 183 -12.56 3.38 -15.91
C ARG A 183 -13.35 2.45 -14.98
N ILE A 184 -14.00 2.98 -13.95
CA ILE A 184 -14.64 2.18 -12.89
C ILE A 184 -15.71 1.21 -13.41
N PRO A 185 -16.66 1.61 -14.29
CA PRO A 185 -17.71 0.70 -14.77
C PRO A 185 -17.22 -0.51 -15.57
N VAL A 186 -16.02 -0.44 -16.12
CA VAL A 186 -15.44 -1.50 -16.98
C VAL A 186 -14.40 -2.36 -16.27
N LEU A 187 -14.28 -2.23 -14.95
CA LEU A 187 -13.39 -3.09 -14.15
C LEU A 187 -13.93 -4.52 -14.10
N GLU A 188 -13.10 -5.49 -14.47
CA GLU A 188 -13.43 -6.92 -14.43
C GLU A 188 -12.91 -7.60 -13.16
N GLN A 189 -11.90 -7.02 -12.48
CA GLN A 189 -11.39 -7.55 -11.20
C GLN A 189 -11.73 -6.64 -10.03
N LYS A 190 -11.86 -7.25 -8.84
CA LYS A 190 -12.09 -6.50 -7.60
C LYS A 190 -10.94 -5.54 -7.34
N THR A 191 -11.29 -4.24 -7.31
CA THR A 191 -10.35 -3.15 -7.09
C THR A 191 -10.82 -2.31 -5.92
N PHE A 192 -9.89 -2.02 -5.00
CA PHE A 192 -10.11 -1.14 -3.86
C PHE A 192 -9.48 0.22 -4.15
N TYR A 193 -10.21 1.29 -3.91
CA TYR A 193 -9.70 2.64 -4.12
C TYR A 193 -9.98 3.49 -2.88
N TYR A 194 -8.94 3.92 -2.22
CA TYR A 194 -9.00 4.82 -1.09
C TYR A 194 -8.46 6.19 -1.49
N LEU A 195 -9.28 7.22 -1.29
CA LEU A 195 -8.96 8.62 -1.55
C LEU A 195 -9.05 9.41 -0.25
N ALA A 196 -8.09 10.30 0.01
CA ALA A 196 -8.15 11.13 1.20
C ALA A 196 -7.58 12.53 0.98
N THR A 197 -8.12 13.49 1.74
CA THR A 197 -7.60 14.85 1.90
C THR A 197 -7.72 15.31 3.35
N GLY A 198 -7.19 16.48 3.67
CA GLY A 198 -7.34 17.14 4.95
C GLY A 198 -8.11 18.44 4.84
N SER A 199 -8.80 18.88 5.92
CA SER A 199 -9.52 20.16 5.89
C SER A 199 -8.58 21.36 5.72
N ASP A 200 -7.32 21.22 6.20
CA ASP A 200 -6.27 22.22 6.13
C ASP A 200 -5.17 21.87 5.10
N ASP A 201 -5.54 21.05 4.12
CA ASP A 201 -4.69 20.68 2.99
C ASP A 201 -4.40 21.87 2.07
N ILE A 202 -3.45 21.73 1.16
CA ILE A 202 -3.21 22.69 0.09
C ILE A 202 -4.50 22.89 -0.69
N LYS A 203 -4.95 24.14 -0.80
CA LYS A 203 -6.29 24.46 -1.29
C LYS A 203 -6.62 23.81 -2.63
N ASP A 204 -5.73 23.93 -3.61
CA ASP A 204 -5.99 23.42 -4.96
C ASP A 204 -6.02 21.88 -4.99
N LEU A 205 -5.17 21.21 -4.20
CA LEU A 205 -5.16 19.74 -4.07
C LEU A 205 -6.41 19.23 -3.36
N LYS A 206 -6.87 19.94 -2.34
CA LYS A 206 -8.11 19.63 -1.66
C LYS A 206 -9.31 19.73 -2.61
N GLU A 207 -9.43 20.85 -3.34
CA GLU A 207 -10.52 21.08 -4.27
C GLU A 207 -10.59 20.01 -5.36
N ILE A 208 -9.44 19.61 -5.95
CA ILE A 208 -9.38 18.55 -6.97
C ILE A 208 -9.72 17.19 -6.37
N THR A 209 -9.26 16.90 -5.14
CA THR A 209 -9.59 15.66 -4.44
C THR A 209 -11.07 15.55 -4.11
N GLU A 210 -11.70 16.64 -3.65
CA GLU A 210 -13.14 16.70 -3.37
C GLU A 210 -13.97 16.59 -4.65
N SER A 211 -13.50 17.15 -5.78
CA SER A 211 -14.12 17.00 -7.10
C SER A 211 -14.09 15.55 -7.57
N LEU A 212 -12.92 14.88 -7.46
CA LEU A 212 -12.79 13.46 -7.79
C LEU A 212 -13.69 12.60 -6.89
N ASN A 213 -13.75 12.88 -5.58
CA ASN A 213 -14.68 12.19 -4.68
C ASN A 213 -16.14 12.33 -5.13
N THR A 214 -16.55 13.54 -5.53
CA THR A 214 -17.91 13.79 -6.01
C THR A 214 -18.24 12.94 -7.24
N SER A 215 -17.28 12.70 -8.11
CA SER A 215 -17.42 11.89 -9.32
C SER A 215 -17.41 10.38 -9.03
N LEU A 216 -16.64 9.92 -8.02
CA LEU A 216 -16.49 8.50 -7.68
C LEU A 216 -17.59 7.97 -6.74
N GLN A 217 -18.04 8.78 -5.79
CA GLN A 217 -19.00 8.38 -4.75
C GLN A 217 -20.30 7.76 -5.27
N PRO A 218 -20.92 8.25 -6.37
CA PRO A 218 -22.16 7.67 -6.90
C PRO A 218 -21.95 6.36 -7.67
N LEU A 219 -20.72 6.04 -8.06
CA LEU A 219 -20.43 4.85 -8.88
C LEU A 219 -20.62 3.57 -8.06
N LYS A 220 -21.37 2.63 -8.63
CA LYS A 220 -21.62 1.33 -8.03
C LYS A 220 -21.16 0.24 -8.99
N SER A 221 -20.30 -0.63 -8.51
CA SER A 221 -19.83 -1.82 -9.21
C SER A 221 -19.48 -2.90 -8.20
N ASP A 222 -19.78 -4.15 -8.49
CA ASP A 222 -19.37 -5.29 -7.66
C ASP A 222 -17.83 -5.44 -7.62
N ASN A 223 -17.18 -4.93 -8.65
CA ASN A 223 -15.73 -4.95 -8.80
C ASN A 223 -15.04 -3.68 -8.26
N PHE A 224 -15.76 -2.75 -7.65
CA PHE A 224 -15.18 -1.52 -7.12
C PHE A 224 -15.58 -1.29 -5.67
N ALA A 225 -14.60 -1.18 -4.79
CA ALA A 225 -14.78 -0.77 -3.41
C ALA A 225 -14.11 0.59 -3.21
N TYR A 226 -14.93 1.62 -3.01
CA TYR A 226 -14.47 2.99 -2.89
C TYR A 226 -14.62 3.50 -1.45
N TYR A 227 -13.58 4.17 -0.97
CA TYR A 227 -13.52 4.80 0.33
C TYR A 227 -12.97 6.22 0.22
N TYR A 228 -13.53 7.14 0.99
CA TYR A 228 -13.09 8.52 1.04
C TYR A 228 -13.06 9.02 2.49
N ASP A 229 -12.01 9.77 2.82
CA ASP A 229 -11.90 10.51 4.08
C ASP A 229 -11.43 11.94 3.83
N ASN A 230 -12.07 12.89 4.56
CA ASN A 230 -11.56 14.25 4.75
C ASN A 230 -11.28 14.45 6.23
N PHE A 231 -10.02 14.54 6.61
CA PHE A 231 -9.59 14.60 8.01
C PHE A 231 -9.59 16.03 8.52
N ASP A 232 -10.44 16.32 9.51
CA ASP A 232 -10.54 17.63 10.14
C ASP A 232 -9.21 18.06 10.78
N GLY A 233 -8.73 19.28 10.48
CA GLY A 233 -7.46 19.84 10.94
C GLY A 233 -6.22 19.11 10.40
N ALA A 234 -6.34 18.24 9.40
CA ALA A 234 -5.16 17.64 8.77
C ALA A 234 -4.61 18.56 7.68
N THR A 235 -3.32 18.86 7.77
CA THR A 235 -2.55 19.52 6.70
C THR A 235 -2.10 18.50 5.67
N HIS A 236 -1.56 18.95 4.55
CA HIS A 236 -1.02 18.11 3.48
C HIS A 236 -0.12 16.98 4.00
N TYR A 237 0.80 17.28 4.92
CA TYR A 237 1.74 16.28 5.45
C TYR A 237 1.18 15.49 6.64
N SER A 238 0.39 16.12 7.53
CA SER A 238 -0.18 15.41 8.68
C SER A 238 -1.31 14.44 8.29
N LEU A 239 -1.88 14.62 7.10
CA LEU A 239 -2.84 13.72 6.47
C LEU A 239 -2.33 12.28 6.42
N VAL A 240 -1.08 12.08 6.00
CA VAL A 240 -0.46 10.76 5.83
C VAL A 240 -0.61 9.89 7.08
N ALA A 241 -0.28 10.45 8.26
CA ALA A 241 -0.33 9.71 9.52
C ALA A 241 -1.76 9.32 9.96
N ARG A 242 -2.79 9.99 9.44
CA ARG A 242 -4.20 9.71 9.72
C ARG A 242 -4.82 8.79 8.68
N ALA A 243 -4.46 9.00 7.42
CA ALA A 243 -5.07 8.32 6.28
C ALA A 243 -4.57 6.88 6.11
N ILE A 244 -3.28 6.60 6.35
CA ILE A 244 -2.73 5.25 6.19
C ILE A 244 -3.44 4.21 7.07
N PRO A 245 -3.60 4.38 8.41
CA PRO A 245 -4.35 3.42 9.20
C PRO A 245 -5.79 3.27 8.74
N SER A 246 -6.49 4.38 8.43
CA SER A 246 -7.87 4.33 7.94
C SER A 246 -8.00 3.57 6.60
N ALA A 247 -7.04 3.76 5.68
CA ALA A 247 -7.02 3.06 4.40
C ALA A 247 -6.88 1.53 4.60
N LEU A 248 -5.94 1.11 5.43
CA LEU A 248 -5.69 -0.31 5.71
C LEU A 248 -6.91 -0.96 6.39
N GLU A 249 -7.49 -0.32 7.41
CA GLU A 249 -8.70 -0.83 8.07
C GLU A 249 -9.87 -1.01 7.09
N LYS A 250 -10.09 -0.06 6.16
CA LYS A 250 -11.17 -0.12 5.18
C LYS A 250 -10.94 -1.17 4.12
N ILE A 251 -9.73 -1.24 3.56
CA ILE A 251 -9.38 -2.22 2.52
C ILE A 251 -9.45 -3.65 3.09
N PHE A 252 -8.96 -3.87 4.30
CA PHE A 252 -8.94 -5.18 4.94
C PHE A 252 -10.13 -5.43 5.90
N SER A 253 -11.17 -4.61 5.86
CA SER A 253 -12.33 -4.70 6.77
C SER A 253 -13.00 -6.08 6.79
N VAL A 254 -12.90 -6.85 5.72
CA VAL A 254 -13.45 -8.21 5.63
C VAL A 254 -12.54 -9.28 6.23
N TYR A 255 -11.28 -8.96 6.49
CA TYR A 255 -10.28 -9.89 7.03
C TYR A 255 -10.33 -10.00 8.55
N ARG A 256 -10.68 -8.92 9.23
CA ARG A 256 -10.71 -8.90 10.70
C ARG A 256 -11.59 -10.02 11.28
N PRO A 257 -11.21 -10.60 12.43
CA PRO A 257 -12.05 -11.58 13.13
C PRO A 257 -13.46 -11.02 13.39
N ILE A 258 -14.49 -11.82 13.07
CA ILE A 258 -15.87 -11.45 13.42
C ILE A 258 -16.07 -11.46 14.94
N SER A 259 -16.68 -10.41 15.47
CA SER A 259 -17.02 -10.36 16.89
C SER A 259 -18.04 -11.46 17.27
N LYS A 260 -18.15 -11.79 18.56
CA LYS A 260 -19.15 -12.75 19.04
C LYS A 260 -20.57 -12.29 18.70
N GLU A 261 -20.81 -10.99 18.72
CA GLU A 261 -22.08 -10.35 18.39
C GLU A 261 -22.39 -10.53 16.90
N GLU A 262 -21.45 -10.23 16.01
CA GLU A 262 -21.59 -10.43 14.56
C GLU A 262 -21.79 -11.92 14.21
N PHE A 263 -21.06 -12.82 14.89
CA PHE A 263 -21.21 -14.26 14.69
C PHE A 263 -22.64 -14.71 15.08
N ASN A 264 -23.13 -14.29 16.25
CA ASN A 264 -24.46 -14.60 16.73
C ASN A 264 -25.55 -14.03 15.82
N GLU A 265 -25.42 -12.80 15.33
CA GLU A 265 -26.36 -12.20 14.39
C GLU A 265 -26.39 -12.95 13.04
N LYS A 266 -25.23 -13.32 12.50
CA LYS A 266 -25.14 -14.12 11.26
C LYS A 266 -25.73 -15.51 11.46
N LEU A 267 -25.45 -16.15 12.61
CA LEU A 267 -26.02 -17.45 12.96
C LEU A 267 -27.55 -17.39 13.04
N MET A 268 -28.10 -16.39 13.76
CA MET A 268 -29.55 -16.18 13.88
C MET A 268 -30.19 -15.91 12.53
N LYS A 269 -29.63 -15.03 11.68
CA LYS A 269 -30.11 -14.77 10.32
C LYS A 269 -30.13 -16.03 9.45
N THR A 270 -29.16 -16.92 9.62
CA THR A 270 -29.09 -18.20 8.88
C THR A 270 -30.16 -19.16 9.38
N ILE A 271 -30.36 -19.30 10.70
CA ILE A 271 -31.39 -20.15 11.30
C ILE A 271 -32.80 -19.69 10.85
N PHE A 272 -33.11 -18.39 10.93
CA PHE A 272 -34.40 -17.85 10.55
C PHE A 272 -34.67 -17.84 9.02
N LYS A 273 -33.68 -18.09 8.19
CA LYS A 273 -33.84 -18.21 6.74
C LYS A 273 -34.26 -19.61 6.31
N HIS A 274 -34.17 -20.59 7.23
CA HIS A 274 -34.51 -22.00 6.99
C HIS A 274 -35.71 -22.51 7.81
N ILE A 275 -36.42 -21.59 8.50
CA ILE A 275 -37.73 -21.81 9.13
C ILE A 275 -38.80 -21.02 8.33
#